data_20e4824d3516f11b0aad0a0a10b9ac6a
#
_entry.id   20e4824d3516f11b0aad0a0a10b9ac6a
#
_cell.length_a   1.000
_cell.length_b   1.000
_cell.length_c   1.000
_cell.angle_alpha   90.00
_cell.angle_beta   90.00
_cell.angle_gamma   90.00
#
_symmetry.space_group_name_H-M   'P 1'
#
loop_
_entity.id
_entity.type
_entity.pdbx_description
1 polymer ?
#
loop_
_entity_poly.entity_id
_entity_poly.type
_entity_poly.pdbx_seq_one_letter_code
_entity_poly.pdbx_strand_id
1 'polypeptide(L)'
;MIPGFSDPQRELEQYPTPPAAALELLERAWQSGDLVGSVADLGCGTGRLALGAAFLGAQVIGVELDEAALAVAREAAADAGLTVEWRCEPVENWAQHVGTVIMNPPWGAQRPGADRPFLQAALATAGSVWSLQPTVSDRFLRRYVEQLGGAVAGAWPVDLKLERTMPHHTRERKTVEGTLYHLHPVGAR
;
A
#
# COMPACT_ATOMS: atom_id res chain seq x y z
N MET A 1 -7.93 -15.79 -7.62
CA MET A 1 -8.19 -14.32 -7.71
C MET A 1 -8.31 -13.82 -6.27
N ILE A 2 -7.59 -12.74 -5.87
CA ILE A 2 -7.69 -12.21 -4.50
C ILE A 2 -9.03 -11.49 -4.36
N PRO A 3 -9.90 -11.88 -3.42
CA PRO A 3 -11.20 -11.25 -3.20
C PRO A 3 -11.06 -9.77 -2.78
N GLY A 4 -12.11 -9.00 -2.99
CA GLY A 4 -12.25 -7.67 -2.39
C GLY A 4 -12.73 -7.74 -0.93
N PHE A 5 -12.95 -6.57 -0.33
CA PHE A 5 -13.53 -6.49 1.01
C PHE A 5 -14.95 -7.05 1.01
N SER A 6 -15.30 -7.86 2.02
CA SER A 6 -16.63 -8.43 2.19
C SER A 6 -17.67 -7.38 2.65
N ASP A 7 -17.23 -6.44 3.51
CA ASP A 7 -18.04 -5.32 4.01
C ASP A 7 -17.15 -4.07 4.10
N PRO A 8 -16.91 -3.36 2.98
CA PRO A 8 -15.95 -2.27 2.94
C PRO A 8 -16.40 -1.08 3.79
N GLN A 9 -15.57 -0.71 4.75
CA GLN A 9 -15.79 0.43 5.64
C GLN A 9 -15.37 1.72 4.93
N ARG A 10 -16.34 2.59 4.68
CA ARG A 10 -16.13 3.87 3.99
C ARG A 10 -15.14 4.77 4.72
N GLU A 11 -15.19 4.77 6.06
CA GLU A 11 -14.33 5.61 6.91
C GLU A 11 -12.85 5.22 6.81
N LEU A 12 -12.56 3.96 6.50
CA LEU A 12 -11.21 3.44 6.27
C LEU A 12 -10.77 3.54 4.80
N GLU A 13 -11.60 4.11 3.94
CA GLU A 13 -11.33 4.21 2.49
C GLU A 13 -10.96 2.86 1.85
N GLN A 14 -11.61 1.79 2.29
CA GLN A 14 -11.34 0.42 1.85
C GLN A 14 -11.79 0.21 0.41
N TYR A 15 -10.83 0.17 -0.48
CA TYR A 15 -10.99 -0.30 -1.86
C TYR A 15 -9.79 -1.17 -2.24
N PRO A 16 -10.00 -2.29 -2.93
CA PRO A 16 -8.89 -3.14 -3.32
C PRO A 16 -8.02 -2.40 -4.34
N THR A 17 -6.70 -2.40 -4.13
CA THR A 17 -5.76 -1.87 -5.12
C THR A 17 -6.05 -2.49 -6.48
N PRO A 18 -6.28 -1.71 -7.56
CA PRO A 18 -6.54 -2.28 -8.88
C PRO A 18 -5.40 -3.22 -9.32
N PRO A 19 -5.72 -4.36 -9.96
CA PRO A 19 -4.70 -5.36 -10.32
C PRO A 19 -3.54 -4.78 -11.16
N ALA A 20 -3.85 -3.89 -12.10
CA ALA A 20 -2.83 -3.25 -12.94
C ALA A 20 -1.87 -2.36 -12.11
N ALA A 21 -2.41 -1.60 -11.15
CA ALA A 21 -1.59 -0.76 -10.28
C ALA A 21 -0.75 -1.57 -9.29
N ALA A 22 -1.32 -2.67 -8.77
CA ALA A 22 -0.56 -3.60 -7.93
C ALA A 22 0.60 -4.24 -8.70
N LEU A 23 0.35 -4.67 -9.95
CA LEU A 23 1.38 -5.25 -10.81
C LEU A 23 2.48 -4.22 -11.12
N GLU A 24 2.13 -2.99 -11.48
CA GLU A 24 3.09 -1.91 -11.76
C GLU A 24 3.99 -1.62 -10.55
N LEU A 25 3.41 -1.56 -9.34
CA LEU A 25 4.17 -1.35 -8.11
C LEU A 25 5.14 -2.51 -7.87
N LEU A 26 4.63 -3.74 -7.90
CA LEU A 26 5.41 -4.93 -7.59
C LEU A 26 6.51 -5.18 -8.63
N GLU A 27 6.24 -4.95 -9.91
CA GLU A 27 7.23 -5.10 -10.97
C GLU A 27 8.40 -4.12 -10.80
N ARG A 28 8.10 -2.84 -10.51
CA ARG A 28 9.15 -1.83 -10.30
C ARG A 28 9.96 -2.11 -9.05
N ALA A 29 9.30 -2.45 -7.95
CA ALA A 29 9.97 -2.81 -6.70
C ALA A 29 10.86 -4.05 -6.88
N TRP A 30 10.40 -5.04 -7.65
CA TRP A 30 11.19 -6.23 -7.97
C TRP A 30 12.39 -5.92 -8.86
N GLN A 31 12.20 -5.11 -9.92
CA GLN A 31 13.29 -4.67 -10.82
C GLN A 31 14.36 -3.85 -10.10
N SER A 32 13.97 -3.09 -9.07
CA SER A 32 14.89 -2.33 -8.21
C SER A 32 15.61 -3.20 -7.18
N GLY A 33 15.25 -4.48 -7.04
CA GLY A 33 15.79 -5.37 -6.01
C GLY A 33 15.18 -5.15 -4.62
N ASP A 34 14.17 -4.32 -4.50
CA ASP A 34 13.56 -3.93 -3.21
C ASP A 34 12.64 -5.01 -2.62
N LEU A 35 12.27 -6.05 -3.38
CA LEU A 35 11.51 -7.20 -2.86
C LEU A 35 12.40 -8.35 -2.38
N VAL A 36 13.70 -8.11 -2.18
CA VAL A 36 14.62 -9.07 -1.59
C VAL A 36 14.67 -8.88 -0.08
N GLY A 37 14.33 -9.93 0.68
CA GLY A 37 14.34 -9.91 2.15
C GLY A 37 13.01 -9.48 2.76
N SER A 38 13.05 -8.63 3.80
CA SER A 38 11.88 -8.25 4.57
C SER A 38 11.10 -7.11 3.92
N VAL A 39 9.80 -7.33 3.73
CA VAL A 39 8.86 -6.35 3.14
C VAL A 39 7.67 -6.18 4.08
N ALA A 40 7.24 -4.95 4.33
CA ALA A 40 5.97 -4.67 5.01
C ALA A 40 4.96 -4.07 4.02
N ASP A 41 3.71 -4.56 4.05
CA ASP A 41 2.56 -3.96 3.37
C ASP A 41 1.72 -3.24 4.43
N LEU A 42 1.84 -1.90 4.47
CA LEU A 42 1.13 -1.09 5.46
C LEU A 42 -0.24 -0.67 4.93
N GLY A 43 -1.30 -1.06 5.66
CA GLY A 43 -2.68 -0.97 5.20
C GLY A 43 -2.97 -2.03 4.13
N CYS A 44 -2.60 -3.26 4.40
CA CYS A 44 -2.61 -4.33 3.40
C CYS A 44 -4.01 -4.74 2.92
N GLY A 45 -5.08 -4.36 3.63
CA GLY A 45 -6.45 -4.73 3.30
C GLY A 45 -6.61 -6.23 3.14
N THR A 46 -7.16 -6.66 2.01
CA THR A 46 -7.32 -8.09 1.67
C THR A 46 -6.04 -8.74 1.13
N GLY A 47 -4.87 -8.08 1.28
CA GLY A 47 -3.55 -8.67 1.06
C GLY A 47 -3.02 -8.65 -0.37
N ARG A 48 -3.58 -7.84 -1.28
CA ARG A 48 -3.18 -7.90 -2.70
C ARG A 48 -1.71 -7.62 -2.94
N LEU A 49 -1.16 -6.57 -2.35
CA LEU A 49 0.26 -6.24 -2.49
C LEU A 49 1.12 -7.23 -1.71
N ALA A 50 0.74 -7.55 -0.46
CA ALA A 50 1.43 -8.51 0.38
C ALA A 50 1.59 -9.89 -0.28
N LEU A 51 0.50 -10.44 -0.83
CA LEU A 51 0.52 -11.74 -1.51
C LEU A 51 1.33 -11.69 -2.81
N GLY A 52 1.26 -10.58 -3.55
CA GLY A 52 2.08 -10.38 -4.74
C GLY A 52 3.58 -10.34 -4.41
N ALA A 53 3.98 -9.63 -3.35
CA ALA A 53 5.36 -9.60 -2.89
C ALA A 53 5.83 -10.97 -2.37
N ALA A 54 5.00 -11.70 -1.63
CA ALA A 54 5.29 -13.05 -1.16
C ALA A 54 5.45 -14.04 -2.33
N PHE A 55 4.61 -13.93 -3.37
CA PHE A 55 4.74 -14.74 -4.59
C PHE A 55 6.06 -14.50 -5.31
N LEU A 56 6.60 -13.27 -5.25
CA LEU A 56 7.91 -12.90 -5.79
C LEU A 56 9.08 -13.30 -4.88
N GLY A 57 8.82 -13.93 -3.73
CA GLY A 57 9.83 -14.50 -2.84
C GLY A 57 10.23 -13.61 -1.66
N ALA A 58 9.54 -12.50 -1.41
CA ALA A 58 9.78 -11.65 -0.25
C ALA A 58 9.30 -12.31 1.06
N GLN A 59 9.92 -11.96 2.18
CA GLN A 59 9.43 -12.24 3.53
C GLN A 59 8.49 -11.11 3.95
N VAL A 60 7.18 -11.36 3.92
CA VAL A 60 6.19 -10.29 4.00
C VAL A 60 5.48 -10.26 5.35
N ILE A 61 5.30 -9.03 5.86
CA ILE A 61 4.44 -8.69 6.99
C ILE A 61 3.32 -7.79 6.46
N GLY A 62 2.06 -8.22 6.57
CA GLY A 62 0.89 -7.40 6.25
C GLY A 62 0.31 -6.78 7.52
N VAL A 63 0.16 -5.46 7.53
CA VAL A 63 -0.39 -4.69 8.66
C VAL A 63 -1.71 -4.07 8.25
N GLU A 64 -2.78 -4.34 8.99
CA GLU A 64 -4.13 -3.83 8.71
C GLU A 64 -4.89 -3.65 10.03
N LEU A 65 -5.75 -2.64 10.08
CA LEU A 65 -6.59 -2.36 11.25
C LEU A 65 -7.84 -3.24 11.30
N ASP A 66 -8.38 -3.62 10.13
CA ASP A 66 -9.61 -4.39 9.98
C ASP A 66 -9.33 -5.90 9.97
N GLU A 67 -9.70 -6.56 11.06
CA GLU A 67 -9.56 -8.02 11.19
C GLU A 67 -10.39 -8.79 10.15
N ALA A 68 -11.52 -8.24 9.70
CA ALA A 68 -12.32 -8.88 8.64
C ALA A 68 -11.57 -8.88 7.30
N ALA A 69 -10.86 -7.81 6.97
CA ALA A 69 -9.99 -7.76 5.81
C ALA A 69 -8.83 -8.75 5.92
N LEU A 70 -8.20 -8.85 7.11
CA LEU A 70 -7.14 -9.81 7.37
C LEU A 70 -7.61 -11.27 7.28
N ALA A 71 -8.84 -11.56 7.69
CA ALA A 71 -9.41 -12.90 7.52
C ALA A 71 -9.45 -13.31 6.04
N VAL A 72 -9.89 -12.40 5.15
CA VAL A 72 -9.87 -12.62 3.70
C VAL A 72 -8.43 -12.80 3.18
N ALA A 73 -7.49 -11.98 3.67
CA ALA A 73 -6.08 -12.08 3.27
C ALA A 73 -5.44 -13.41 3.67
N ARG A 74 -5.73 -13.92 4.89
CA ARG A 74 -5.23 -15.23 5.37
C ARG A 74 -5.78 -16.38 4.53
N GLU A 75 -7.08 -16.35 4.21
CA GLU A 75 -7.70 -17.36 3.35
C GLU A 75 -7.06 -17.36 1.96
N ALA A 76 -6.91 -16.17 1.34
CA ALA A 76 -6.25 -16.05 0.04
C ALA A 76 -4.78 -16.49 0.05
N ALA A 77 -4.05 -16.27 1.15
CA ALA A 77 -2.69 -16.76 1.35
C ALA A 77 -2.65 -18.30 1.39
N ALA A 78 -3.54 -18.90 2.18
CA ALA A 78 -3.65 -20.35 2.33
C ALA A 78 -3.99 -21.04 0.98
N ASP A 79 -4.94 -20.49 0.25
CA ASP A 79 -5.35 -20.99 -1.07
C ASP A 79 -4.22 -20.91 -2.10
N ALA A 80 -3.36 -19.89 -2.00
CA ALA A 80 -2.21 -19.70 -2.88
C ALA A 80 -0.95 -20.45 -2.41
N GLY A 81 -0.96 -21.09 -1.23
CA GLY A 81 0.20 -21.72 -0.62
C GLY A 81 1.31 -20.73 -0.25
N LEU A 82 0.96 -19.48 0.06
CA LEU A 82 1.89 -18.41 0.42
C LEU A 82 1.94 -18.20 1.92
N THR A 83 3.12 -17.83 2.43
CA THR A 83 3.34 -17.50 3.84
C THR A 83 3.51 -15.99 3.98
N VAL A 84 2.66 -15.37 4.80
CA VAL A 84 2.72 -13.96 5.17
C VAL A 84 2.43 -13.84 6.66
N GLU A 85 3.20 -13.04 7.36
CA GLU A 85 2.88 -12.65 8.75
C GLU A 85 1.80 -11.57 8.71
N TRP A 86 0.71 -11.76 9.44
CA TRP A 86 -0.40 -10.80 9.48
C TRP A 86 -0.54 -10.18 10.86
N ARG A 87 -0.61 -8.85 10.93
CA ARG A 87 -0.78 -8.08 12.16
C ARG A 87 -2.03 -7.21 12.09
N CYS A 88 -2.93 -7.41 13.07
CA CYS A 88 -4.10 -6.56 13.25
C CYS A 88 -3.74 -5.43 14.22
N GLU A 89 -3.27 -4.32 13.65
CA GLU A 89 -2.88 -3.15 14.44
C GLU A 89 -2.96 -1.86 13.61
N PRO A 90 -3.16 -0.70 14.27
CA PRO A 90 -3.07 0.58 13.57
C PRO A 90 -1.63 0.85 13.13
N VAL A 91 -1.49 1.50 11.96
CA VAL A 91 -0.17 1.80 11.37
C VAL A 91 0.71 2.66 12.29
N GLU A 92 0.11 3.43 13.17
CA GLU A 92 0.80 4.25 14.18
C GLU A 92 1.61 3.42 15.19
N ASN A 93 1.27 2.14 15.35
CA ASN A 93 2.00 1.21 16.23
C ASN A 93 3.16 0.50 15.51
N TRP A 94 3.25 0.66 14.19
CA TRP A 94 4.31 0.04 13.41
C TRP A 94 5.67 0.67 13.72
N ALA A 95 6.62 -0.14 14.20
CA ALA A 95 7.97 0.29 14.54
C ALA A 95 9.06 -0.71 14.12
N GLN A 96 8.69 -1.81 13.46
CA GLN A 96 9.65 -2.81 13.03
C GLN A 96 10.40 -2.35 11.78
N HIS A 97 11.73 -2.40 11.82
CA HIS A 97 12.56 -2.13 10.65
C HIS A 97 12.49 -3.27 9.63
N VAL A 98 12.33 -2.89 8.36
CA VAL A 98 12.29 -3.78 7.20
C VAL A 98 13.14 -3.22 6.06
N GLY A 99 13.48 -4.05 5.07
CA GLY A 99 14.16 -3.58 3.85
C GLY A 99 13.28 -2.63 3.07
N THR A 100 12.03 -3.02 2.85
CA THR A 100 11.09 -2.25 2.02
C THR A 100 9.70 -2.17 2.65
N VAL A 101 9.05 -1.02 2.49
CA VAL A 101 7.62 -0.84 2.68
C VAL A 101 6.94 -0.68 1.33
N ILE A 102 5.88 -1.44 1.10
CA ILE A 102 4.92 -1.25 0.00
C ILE A 102 3.59 -0.81 0.59
N MET A 103 2.84 0.07 -0.07
CA MET A 103 1.56 0.53 0.44
C MET A 103 0.67 1.20 -0.61
N ASN A 104 -0.65 1.06 -0.42
CA ASN A 104 -1.68 1.88 -1.03
C ASN A 104 -2.53 2.48 0.11
N PRO A 105 -2.04 3.52 0.78
CA PRO A 105 -2.68 4.08 1.98
C PRO A 105 -4.00 4.77 1.65
N PRO A 106 -4.85 5.08 2.66
CA PRO A 106 -6.03 5.89 2.43
C PRO A 106 -5.64 7.26 1.86
N TRP A 107 -6.41 7.75 0.86
CA TRP A 107 -6.05 8.96 0.11
C TRP A 107 -6.61 10.27 0.71
N GLY A 108 -7.26 10.18 1.85
CA GLY A 108 -7.79 11.33 2.55
C GLY A 108 -9.08 11.89 1.98
N ALA A 109 -9.81 11.09 1.17
CA ALA A 109 -11.11 11.49 0.62
C ALA A 109 -12.18 11.63 1.71
N GLN A 110 -12.10 10.83 2.77
CA GLN A 110 -12.98 10.88 3.93
C GLN A 110 -12.33 11.67 5.09
N ARG A 111 -11.03 11.51 5.31
CA ARG A 111 -10.27 12.16 6.37
C ARG A 111 -8.99 12.78 5.81
N PRO A 112 -8.93 14.10 5.61
CA PRO A 112 -7.73 14.76 5.09
C PRO A 112 -6.48 14.41 5.90
N GLY A 113 -5.41 13.96 5.24
CA GLY A 113 -4.15 13.58 5.86
C GLY A 113 -4.14 12.16 6.46
N ALA A 114 -5.09 11.28 6.10
CA ALA A 114 -5.11 9.89 6.52
C ALA A 114 -3.88 9.10 6.05
N ASP A 115 -3.22 9.53 4.98
CA ASP A 115 -1.96 8.98 4.45
C ASP A 115 -0.73 9.31 5.30
N ARG A 116 -0.77 10.35 6.12
CA ARG A 116 0.41 10.87 6.86
C ARG A 116 1.01 9.87 7.84
N PRO A 117 0.23 9.17 8.70
CA PRO A 117 0.79 8.15 9.59
C PRO A 117 1.51 7.03 8.81
N PHE A 118 1.00 6.66 7.64
CA PHE A 118 1.62 5.66 6.78
C PHE A 118 2.98 6.12 6.25
N LEU A 119 3.07 7.35 5.75
CA LEU A 119 4.32 7.93 5.28
C LEU A 119 5.35 8.08 6.41
N GLN A 120 4.90 8.49 7.60
CA GLN A 120 5.75 8.58 8.79
C GLN A 120 6.32 7.22 9.18
N ALA A 121 5.44 6.22 9.34
CA ALA A 121 5.83 4.86 9.70
C ALA A 121 6.78 4.25 8.66
N ALA A 122 6.44 4.38 7.37
CA ALA A 122 7.24 3.83 6.28
C ALA A 122 8.65 4.43 6.23
N LEU A 123 8.78 5.77 6.23
CA LEU A 123 10.09 6.43 6.16
C LEU A 123 10.93 6.27 7.43
N ALA A 124 10.30 6.04 8.58
CA ALA A 124 11.02 5.78 9.84
C ALA A 124 11.57 4.36 9.92
N THR A 125 11.00 3.38 9.18
CA THR A 125 11.27 1.95 9.41
C THR A 125 11.81 1.21 8.20
N ALA A 126 11.81 1.81 6.99
CA ALA A 126 12.25 1.12 5.78
C ALA A 126 13.41 1.82 5.07
N GLY A 127 14.25 1.04 4.40
CA GLY A 127 15.30 1.57 3.52
C GLY A 127 14.75 2.03 2.16
N SER A 128 13.64 1.43 1.71
CA SER A 128 12.94 1.77 0.47
C SER A 128 11.42 1.76 0.70
N VAL A 129 10.69 2.69 0.07
CA VAL A 129 9.23 2.81 0.20
C VAL A 129 8.59 2.97 -1.17
N TRP A 130 7.62 2.11 -1.48
CA TRP A 130 6.80 2.16 -2.68
C TRP A 130 5.36 2.47 -2.30
N SER A 131 4.85 3.62 -2.74
CA SER A 131 3.53 4.13 -2.34
C SER A 131 2.70 4.56 -3.52
N LEU A 132 1.44 4.08 -3.58
CA LEU A 132 0.41 4.59 -4.49
C LEU A 132 -0.28 5.79 -3.83
N GLN A 133 -0.30 6.95 -4.51
CA GLN A 133 -0.85 8.19 -3.99
C GLN A 133 -1.70 8.91 -5.07
N PRO A 134 -2.65 9.77 -4.70
CA PRO A 134 -3.38 10.55 -5.68
C PRO A 134 -2.44 11.58 -6.34
N THR A 135 -2.49 11.69 -7.67
CA THR A 135 -1.64 12.63 -8.44
C THR A 135 -1.83 14.08 -8.00
N VAL A 136 -3.03 14.44 -7.60
CA VAL A 136 -3.36 15.81 -7.11
C VAL A 136 -2.55 16.19 -5.86
N SER A 137 -2.02 15.22 -5.12
CA SER A 137 -1.23 15.44 -3.90
C SER A 137 0.28 15.59 -4.12
N ASP A 138 0.80 15.49 -5.36
CA ASP A 138 2.25 15.45 -5.66
C ASP A 138 3.06 16.56 -4.95
N ARG A 139 2.63 17.82 -5.08
CA ARG A 139 3.35 18.94 -4.45
C ARG A 139 3.38 18.86 -2.94
N PHE A 140 2.30 18.40 -2.32
CA PHE A 140 2.22 18.21 -0.86
C PHE A 140 3.09 17.04 -0.45
N LEU A 141 2.95 15.90 -1.13
CA LEU A 141 3.70 14.68 -0.81
C LEU A 141 5.22 14.92 -0.82
N ARG A 142 5.76 15.55 -1.87
CA ARG A 142 7.20 15.84 -1.98
C ARG A 142 7.70 16.67 -0.80
N ARG A 143 6.97 17.72 -0.42
CA ARG A 143 7.32 18.56 0.73
C ARG A 143 7.24 17.78 2.04
N TYR A 144 6.21 16.95 2.19
CA TYR A 144 6.01 16.19 3.42
C TYR A 144 7.06 15.10 3.58
N VAL A 145 7.41 14.40 2.51
CA VAL A 145 8.51 13.43 2.48
C VAL A 145 9.84 14.10 2.86
N GLU A 146 10.13 15.29 2.31
CA GLU A 146 11.32 16.08 2.66
C GLU A 146 11.34 16.49 4.16
N GLN A 147 10.19 16.93 4.71
CA GLN A 147 10.06 17.24 6.14
C GLN A 147 10.29 16.02 7.04
N LEU A 148 9.98 14.81 6.56
CA LEU A 148 10.24 13.56 7.26
C LEU A 148 11.68 13.06 7.08
N GLY A 149 12.55 13.82 6.42
CA GLY A 149 13.92 13.41 6.12
C GLY A 149 14.01 12.36 5.01
N GLY A 150 13.04 12.32 4.12
CA GLY A 150 13.04 11.45 2.95
C GLY A 150 13.27 12.20 1.63
N ALA A 151 13.39 11.46 0.55
CA ALA A 151 13.48 11.97 -0.81
C ALA A 151 12.65 11.11 -1.78
N VAL A 152 12.13 11.75 -2.84
CA VAL A 152 11.46 11.07 -3.95
C VAL A 152 12.51 10.66 -4.97
N ALA A 153 12.77 9.35 -5.08
CA ALA A 153 13.69 8.78 -6.07
C ALA A 153 13.04 8.58 -7.44
N GLY A 154 11.72 8.32 -7.46
CA GLY A 154 10.97 8.13 -8.69
C GLY A 154 9.47 8.41 -8.51
N ALA A 155 8.81 8.75 -9.61
CA ALA A 155 7.37 8.95 -9.65
C ALA A 155 6.83 8.61 -11.05
N TRP A 156 5.80 7.76 -11.11
CA TRP A 156 5.20 7.27 -12.35
C TRP A 156 3.69 7.40 -12.30
N PRO A 157 3.05 8.01 -13.32
CA PRO A 157 1.60 8.05 -13.40
C PRO A 157 1.01 6.64 -13.52
N VAL A 158 -0.06 6.36 -12.79
CA VAL A 158 -0.80 5.10 -12.82
C VAL A 158 -2.29 5.37 -12.95
N ASP A 159 -2.94 4.78 -13.95
CA ASP A 159 -4.38 4.86 -14.10
C ASP A 159 -5.06 3.89 -13.12
N LEU A 160 -5.77 4.44 -12.14
CA LEU A 160 -6.55 3.65 -11.20
C LEU A 160 -8.01 3.58 -11.67
N LYS A 161 -8.34 2.51 -12.36
CA LYS A 161 -9.72 2.19 -12.70
C LYS A 161 -10.37 1.55 -11.48
N LEU A 162 -11.00 2.37 -10.63
CA LEU A 162 -11.76 1.86 -9.49
C LEU A 162 -13.03 1.17 -10.03
N GLU A 163 -13.11 -0.15 -9.86
CA GLU A 163 -14.34 -0.89 -10.13
C GLU A 163 -15.40 -0.49 -9.10
N ARG A 164 -16.69 -0.57 -9.52
CA ARG A 164 -17.83 -0.28 -8.64
C ARG A 164 -17.81 -1.25 -7.46
N THR A 165 -17.45 -0.77 -6.28
CA THR A 165 -17.51 -1.57 -5.04
C THR A 165 -18.79 -1.34 -4.23
N MET A 166 -19.68 -0.38 -4.64
CA MET A 166 -20.94 -0.12 -3.93
C MET A 166 -22.15 -0.03 -4.85
N PRO A 167 -23.31 -0.66 -4.47
CA PRO A 167 -24.55 -0.73 -5.27
C PRO A 167 -25.20 0.64 -5.55
N HIS A 168 -24.87 1.69 -4.80
CA HIS A 168 -25.54 3.00 -4.85
C HIS A 168 -24.84 4.06 -5.74
N HIS A 169 -23.72 3.72 -6.38
CA HIS A 169 -23.05 4.65 -7.27
C HIS A 169 -23.70 4.64 -8.66
N THR A 170 -24.57 5.62 -8.92
CA THR A 170 -25.26 5.87 -10.19
C THR A 170 -24.40 6.56 -11.26
N ARG A 171 -23.08 6.79 -11.02
CA ARG A 171 -22.17 7.43 -11.97
C ARG A 171 -21.15 6.43 -12.52
N GLU A 172 -20.86 6.59 -13.81
CA GLU A 172 -19.86 5.85 -14.60
C GLU A 172 -18.49 5.74 -13.91
N ARG A 173 -17.72 4.70 -14.28
CA ARG A 173 -16.34 4.42 -13.84
C ARG A 173 -15.55 5.71 -13.63
N LYS A 174 -15.26 6.06 -12.40
CA LYS A 174 -14.40 7.21 -12.11
C LYS A 174 -12.96 6.72 -12.22
N THR A 175 -12.28 7.08 -13.30
CA THR A 175 -10.82 6.96 -13.37
C THR A 175 -10.26 7.98 -12.38
N VAL A 176 -9.51 7.52 -11.40
CA VAL A 176 -8.77 8.40 -10.49
C VAL A 176 -7.32 8.33 -10.91
N GLU A 177 -6.73 9.48 -11.19
CA GLU A 177 -5.31 9.57 -11.51
C GLU A 177 -4.49 9.33 -10.24
N GLY A 178 -3.66 8.30 -10.28
CA GLY A 178 -2.71 7.98 -9.23
C GLY A 178 -1.28 8.17 -9.70
N THR A 179 -0.38 8.24 -8.75
CA THR A 179 1.06 8.24 -8.97
C THR A 179 1.69 7.20 -8.06
N LEU A 180 2.49 6.33 -8.62
CA LEU A 180 3.37 5.45 -7.87
C LEU A 180 4.64 6.20 -7.54
N TYR A 181 4.97 6.30 -6.26
CA TYR A 181 6.19 6.92 -5.76
C TYR A 181 7.17 5.88 -5.23
N HIS A 182 8.43 6.10 -5.55
CA HIS A 182 9.56 5.45 -4.90
C HIS A 182 10.26 6.47 -4.01
N LEU A 183 10.30 6.18 -2.70
CA LEU A 183 10.81 7.08 -1.68
C LEU A 183 11.96 6.40 -0.91
N HIS A 184 12.93 7.20 -0.49
CA HIS A 184 14.01 6.75 0.40
C HIS A 184 14.15 7.69 1.59
N PRO A 185 14.44 7.19 2.80
CA PRO A 185 14.92 8.04 3.90
C PRO A 185 16.29 8.61 3.53
N VAL A 186 16.51 9.91 3.78
CA VAL A 186 17.80 10.55 3.55
C VAL A 186 18.73 10.16 4.71
N GLY A 187 19.81 9.45 4.41
CA GLY A 187 20.79 9.01 5.42
C GLY A 187 20.73 7.54 5.81
N ALA A 188 19.80 6.76 5.30
CA ALA A 188 19.90 5.30 5.35
C ALA A 188 21.03 4.85 4.38
N ARG A 189 22.19 4.53 4.93
CA ARG A 189 23.29 3.82 4.23
C ARG A 189 23.35 2.39 4.75
#